data_fd7af2abeb200e12f47401360042198a
#
_entry.id   fd7af2abeb200e12f47401360042198a
#
_cell.length_a   1.000
_cell.length_b   1.000
_cell.length_c   1.000
_cell.angle_alpha   90.00
_cell.angle_beta   90.00
_cell.angle_gamma   90.00
#
_symmetry.space_group_name_H-M   'P 1'
#
loop_
_entity.id
_entity.type
_entity.pdbx_description
1 polymer ?
#
loop_
_entity_poly.entity_id
_entity_poly.type
_entity_poly.pdbx_seq_one_letter_code
_entity_poly.pdbx_strand_id
1 'polypeptide(L)'
;MTLMLNGELITGNRQKVTASLKIDSDDMSGQTSGTETAHKGFKPKTLAVAMMIAYKNSADLRTLMRLAESTEGGGQRTTYRIVNDTADAFGIRQVEFTDGVSAREDDTLSQWLVQFTLSEKLSNPEKVENRRAGNPVATQSAPGDGVSGTGGGSGASPHELTGFEAILKNVDTYLGGPS
;
A
#
# COMPACT_ATOMS: atom_id res chain seq x y z
N MET A 1 -0.99 -28.81 -6.80
CA MET A 1 -0.71 -27.39 -6.61
C MET A 1 0.47 -27.02 -7.47
N THR A 2 0.35 -25.95 -8.23
CA THR A 2 1.40 -25.46 -9.14
C THR A 2 1.95 -24.15 -8.59
N LEU A 3 3.26 -23.99 -8.57
CA LEU A 3 3.92 -22.71 -8.25
C LEU A 3 4.81 -22.33 -9.43
N MET A 4 4.52 -21.19 -10.04
CA MET A 4 5.32 -20.64 -11.13
C MET A 4 5.76 -19.21 -10.78
N LEU A 5 6.98 -18.88 -11.14
CA LEU A 5 7.57 -17.56 -11.00
C LEU A 5 8.03 -17.07 -12.38
N ASN A 6 7.44 -16.01 -12.91
CA ASN A 6 7.66 -15.51 -14.28
C ASN A 6 7.50 -16.58 -15.37
N GLY A 7 6.59 -17.55 -15.17
CA GLY A 7 6.38 -18.67 -16.08
C GLY A 7 7.34 -19.85 -15.90
N GLU A 8 8.34 -19.76 -15.03
CA GLU A 8 9.22 -20.86 -14.65
C GLU A 8 8.57 -21.70 -13.54
N LEU A 9 8.40 -22.99 -13.80
CA LEU A 9 7.76 -23.90 -12.86
C LEU A 9 8.74 -24.26 -11.73
N ILE A 10 8.32 -24.07 -10.49
CA ILE A 10 9.06 -24.51 -9.31
C ILE A 10 8.65 -25.95 -8.99
N THR A 11 9.52 -26.87 -9.32
CA THR A 11 9.26 -28.31 -9.18
C THR A 11 9.67 -28.80 -7.80
N GLY A 12 8.75 -29.49 -7.13
CA GLY A 12 9.01 -30.12 -5.82
C GLY A 12 7.85 -31.00 -5.39
N ASN A 13 8.17 -32.02 -4.59
CA ASN A 13 7.16 -32.90 -4.00
C ASN A 13 6.58 -32.28 -2.72
N ARG A 14 5.34 -32.65 -2.37
CA ARG A 14 4.65 -32.18 -1.15
C ARG A 14 4.73 -30.68 -0.95
N GLN A 15 4.57 -29.93 -2.05
CA GLN A 15 4.59 -28.49 -2.02
C GLN A 15 3.45 -27.94 -1.17
N LYS A 16 3.79 -27.11 -0.18
CA LYS A 16 2.87 -26.44 0.70
C LYS A 16 3.15 -24.95 0.65
N VAL A 17 2.12 -24.16 0.34
CA VAL A 17 2.16 -22.70 0.31
C VAL A 17 1.26 -22.19 1.42
N THR A 18 1.80 -21.35 2.29
CA THR A 18 1.07 -20.72 3.39
C THR A 18 1.12 -19.20 3.19
N ALA A 19 -0.03 -18.58 2.99
CA ALA A 19 -0.14 -17.13 2.89
C ALA A 19 -0.41 -16.51 4.26
N SER A 20 0.20 -15.38 4.54
CA SER A 20 0.05 -14.63 5.79
C SER A 20 -0.10 -13.14 5.52
N LEU A 21 -1.03 -12.49 6.22
CA LEU A 21 -1.19 -11.04 6.26
C LEU A 21 -0.92 -10.58 7.70
N LYS A 22 0.09 -9.74 7.88
CA LYS A 22 0.36 -9.11 9.17
C LYS A 22 -0.37 -7.77 9.25
N ILE A 23 -1.21 -7.63 10.28
CA ILE A 23 -1.91 -6.41 10.63
C ILE A 23 -1.14 -5.77 11.78
N ASP A 24 -0.61 -4.56 11.59
CA ASP A 24 0.08 -3.83 12.64
C ASP A 24 -0.94 -2.99 13.43
N SER A 25 -0.93 -3.18 14.75
CA SER A 25 -1.69 -2.38 15.69
C SER A 25 -0.80 -1.96 16.85
N ASP A 26 -0.91 -0.71 17.29
CA ASP A 26 -0.31 -0.26 18.55
C ASP A 26 -1.37 -0.19 19.64
N ASP A 27 -0.95 -0.60 20.83
CA ASP A 27 -1.71 -0.39 22.04
C ASP A 27 -1.53 1.07 22.48
N MET A 28 -2.60 1.85 22.41
CA MET A 28 -2.66 3.23 22.88
C MET A 28 -3.24 3.34 24.30
N SER A 29 -3.22 2.27 25.08
CA SER A 29 -3.67 2.28 26.46
C SER A 29 -2.79 3.22 27.29
N GLY A 30 -3.27 4.47 27.45
CA GLY A 30 -2.80 5.38 28.50
C GLY A 30 -3.28 4.88 29.87
N GLN A 31 -2.81 5.50 30.96
CA GLN A 31 -3.14 5.15 32.36
C GLN A 31 -4.64 5.20 32.73
N THR A 32 -5.53 5.44 31.77
CA THR A 32 -6.99 5.39 31.94
C THR A 32 -7.53 4.21 31.16
N SER A 33 -8.37 3.39 31.75
CA SER A 33 -8.90 2.09 31.36
C SER A 33 -9.70 2.03 30.04
N GLY A 34 -9.22 2.64 28.97
CA GLY A 34 -9.75 2.53 27.62
C GLY A 34 -8.75 1.77 26.73
N THR A 35 -9.09 0.55 26.33
CA THR A 35 -8.28 -0.26 25.39
C THR A 35 -8.57 0.23 23.96
N GLU A 36 -7.97 1.34 23.54
CA GLU A 36 -8.01 1.77 22.15
C GLU A 36 -6.74 1.29 21.42
N THR A 37 -6.93 0.46 20.40
CA THR A 37 -5.87 0.01 19.50
C THR A 37 -5.86 0.88 18.24
N ALA A 38 -4.74 1.55 17.98
CA ALA A 38 -4.55 2.28 16.74
C ALA A 38 -4.13 1.32 15.62
N HIS A 39 -4.88 1.28 14.53
CA HIS A 39 -4.55 0.50 13.35
C HIS A 39 -3.42 1.20 12.56
N LYS A 40 -2.22 0.60 12.51
CA LYS A 40 -1.05 1.14 11.79
C LYS A 40 -0.98 0.76 10.32
N GLY A 41 -1.94 0.01 9.82
CA GLY A 41 -2.00 -0.44 8.43
C GLY A 41 -1.66 -1.91 8.24
N PHE A 42 -1.67 -2.31 6.97
CA PHE A 42 -1.35 -3.68 6.55
C PHE A 42 0.10 -3.75 6.09
N LYS A 43 0.82 -4.76 6.54
CA LYS A 43 2.14 -5.10 6.00
C LYS A 43 1.99 -5.84 4.67
N PRO A 44 3.02 -5.85 3.81
CA PRO A 44 3.02 -6.71 2.64
C PRO A 44 2.71 -8.16 3.02
N LYS A 45 1.84 -8.80 2.25
CA LYS A 45 1.52 -10.21 2.46
C LYS A 45 2.76 -11.07 2.21
N THR A 46 2.88 -12.16 2.93
CA THR A 46 3.99 -13.10 2.77
C THR A 46 3.47 -14.49 2.43
N LEU A 47 4.24 -15.21 1.61
CA LEU A 47 4.00 -16.60 1.23
C LEU A 47 5.18 -17.44 1.72
N ALA A 48 4.95 -18.27 2.72
CA ALA A 48 5.92 -19.27 3.13
C ALA A 48 5.71 -20.55 2.30
N VAL A 49 6.74 -20.98 1.61
CA VAL A 49 6.72 -22.17 0.75
C VAL A 49 7.61 -23.23 1.37
N ALA A 50 7.09 -24.44 1.52
CA ALA A 50 7.83 -25.62 1.93
C ALA A 50 7.62 -26.72 0.91
N MET A 51 8.69 -27.39 0.50
CA MET A 51 8.64 -28.51 -0.46
C MET A 51 9.81 -29.46 -0.26
N MET A 52 9.73 -30.60 -0.94
CA MET A 52 10.77 -31.61 -0.95
C MET A 52 11.30 -31.78 -2.37
N ILE A 53 12.62 -31.79 -2.54
CA ILE A 53 13.30 -32.04 -3.82
C ILE A 53 14.15 -33.29 -3.67
N ALA A 54 13.91 -34.29 -4.48
CA ALA A 54 14.73 -35.54 -4.44
C ALA A 54 16.16 -35.22 -4.88
N TYR A 55 17.15 -35.91 -4.31
CA TYR A 55 18.58 -35.72 -4.66
C TYR A 55 18.88 -35.89 -6.14
N LYS A 56 18.16 -36.81 -6.80
CA LYS A 56 18.27 -37.01 -8.27
C LYS A 56 17.88 -35.78 -9.09
N ASN A 57 17.08 -34.88 -8.51
CA ASN A 57 16.57 -33.68 -9.14
C ASN A 57 17.34 -32.43 -8.67
N SER A 58 18.63 -32.53 -8.45
CA SER A 58 19.46 -31.40 -7.97
C SER A 58 19.42 -30.18 -8.90
N ALA A 59 19.05 -30.37 -10.17
CA ALA A 59 18.83 -29.26 -11.12
C ALA A 59 17.69 -28.33 -10.69
N ASP A 60 16.61 -28.88 -10.11
CA ASP A 60 15.47 -28.10 -9.65
C ASP A 60 15.88 -27.19 -8.48
N LEU A 61 16.70 -27.71 -7.55
CA LEU A 61 17.23 -26.90 -6.45
C LEU A 61 18.14 -25.77 -6.97
N ARG A 62 19.02 -26.06 -7.96
CA ARG A 62 19.86 -25.01 -8.57
C ARG A 62 19.04 -23.95 -9.29
N THR A 63 17.97 -24.35 -9.96
CA THR A 63 17.03 -23.41 -10.60
C THR A 63 16.38 -22.48 -9.58
N LEU A 64 15.92 -23.03 -8.45
CA LEU A 64 15.37 -22.24 -7.36
C LEU A 64 16.41 -21.25 -6.79
N MET A 65 17.64 -21.71 -6.56
CA MET A 65 18.72 -20.86 -6.05
C MET A 65 19.05 -19.73 -7.04
N ARG A 66 19.13 -20.03 -8.34
CA ARG A 66 19.35 -19.03 -9.38
C ARG A 66 18.26 -17.96 -9.39
N LEU A 67 16.99 -18.36 -9.21
CA LEU A 67 15.89 -17.39 -9.09
C LEU A 67 16.02 -16.55 -7.82
N ALA A 68 16.35 -17.17 -6.69
CA ALA A 68 16.48 -16.45 -5.42
C ALA A 68 17.65 -15.44 -5.40
N GLU A 69 18.75 -15.75 -6.09
CA GLU A 69 19.94 -14.91 -6.22
C GLU A 69 19.83 -13.85 -7.32
N SER A 70 18.81 -13.94 -8.17
CA SER A 70 18.63 -13.02 -9.30
C SER A 70 18.35 -11.60 -8.80
N THR A 71 19.07 -10.64 -9.39
CA THR A 71 18.92 -9.20 -9.11
C THR A 71 18.62 -8.44 -10.38
N GLU A 72 17.79 -7.42 -10.26
CA GLU A 72 17.54 -6.43 -11.32
C GLU A 72 18.58 -5.31 -11.30
N GLY A 73 18.56 -4.47 -12.33
CA GLY A 73 19.49 -3.35 -12.45
C GLY A 73 19.53 -2.48 -11.19
N GLY A 74 20.75 -2.20 -10.68
CA GLY A 74 20.95 -1.45 -9.43
C GLY A 74 21.00 -2.29 -8.16
N GLY A 75 21.11 -3.64 -8.25
CA GLY A 75 21.23 -4.53 -7.09
C GLY A 75 19.92 -4.76 -6.34
N GLN A 76 18.79 -4.39 -6.94
CA GLN A 76 17.47 -4.66 -6.36
C GLN A 76 17.08 -6.13 -6.59
N ARG A 77 16.27 -6.67 -5.68
CA ARG A 77 15.72 -8.03 -5.81
C ARG A 77 14.81 -8.10 -7.02
N THR A 78 14.90 -9.20 -7.75
CA THR A 78 14.04 -9.45 -8.90
C THR A 78 12.59 -9.63 -8.46
N THR A 79 11.68 -8.96 -9.17
CA THR A 79 10.24 -9.08 -8.97
C THR A 79 9.69 -10.17 -9.87
N TYR A 80 8.99 -11.13 -9.29
CA TYR A 80 8.40 -12.26 -10.00
C TYR A 80 6.88 -12.15 -10.05
N ARG A 81 6.31 -12.41 -11.22
CA ARG A 81 4.88 -12.69 -11.33
C ARG A 81 4.63 -14.11 -10.85
N ILE A 82 3.80 -14.26 -9.81
CA ILE A 82 3.47 -15.55 -9.24
C ILE A 82 2.19 -16.10 -9.85
N VAL A 83 2.18 -17.43 -10.08
CA VAL A 83 0.98 -18.20 -10.41
C VAL A 83 0.87 -19.34 -9.40
N ASN A 84 -0.10 -19.24 -8.50
CA ASN A 84 -0.41 -20.25 -7.49
C ASN A 84 -1.81 -19.99 -6.93
N ASP A 85 -2.59 -21.03 -6.66
CA ASP A 85 -3.98 -20.94 -6.18
C ASP A 85 -4.11 -20.19 -4.85
N THR A 86 -3.18 -20.42 -3.91
CA THR A 86 -3.17 -19.71 -2.61
C THR A 86 -2.82 -18.24 -2.77
N ALA A 87 -1.85 -17.93 -3.62
CA ALA A 87 -1.47 -16.56 -3.92
C ALA A 87 -2.61 -15.79 -4.58
N ASP A 88 -3.31 -16.41 -5.53
CA ASP A 88 -4.48 -15.84 -6.21
C ASP A 88 -5.63 -15.57 -5.24
N ALA A 89 -5.95 -16.52 -4.36
CA ALA A 89 -6.97 -16.35 -3.32
C ALA A 89 -6.66 -15.19 -2.35
N PHE A 90 -5.36 -14.89 -2.10
CA PHE A 90 -4.91 -13.74 -1.32
C PHE A 90 -4.74 -12.46 -2.14
N GLY A 91 -4.96 -12.51 -3.47
CA GLY A 91 -4.79 -11.38 -4.37
C GLY A 91 -3.33 -10.98 -4.60
N ILE A 92 -2.38 -11.90 -4.39
CA ILE A 92 -0.94 -11.65 -4.57
C ILE A 92 -0.57 -11.95 -6.02
N ARG A 93 -0.09 -10.95 -6.75
CA ARG A 93 0.28 -11.05 -8.17
C ARG A 93 1.78 -10.98 -8.42
N GLN A 94 2.47 -10.18 -7.63
CA GLN A 94 3.92 -9.97 -7.75
C GLN A 94 4.59 -10.22 -6.41
N VAL A 95 5.73 -10.89 -6.45
CA VAL A 95 6.48 -11.27 -5.26
C VAL A 95 7.98 -11.07 -5.48
N GLU A 96 8.70 -10.92 -4.39
CA GLU A 96 10.16 -10.97 -4.33
C GLU A 96 10.58 -11.96 -3.24
N PHE A 97 11.75 -12.59 -3.40
CA PHE A 97 12.31 -13.45 -2.36
C PHE A 97 12.69 -12.60 -1.14
N THR A 98 12.35 -13.10 0.06
CA THR A 98 12.70 -12.47 1.34
C THR A 98 13.15 -13.55 2.33
N ASP A 99 13.87 -13.16 3.38
CA ASP A 99 14.32 -14.04 4.47
C ASP A 99 15.21 -15.23 4.09
N GLY A 100 15.56 -15.35 2.80
CA GLY A 100 16.45 -16.41 2.30
C GLY A 100 15.75 -17.71 1.94
N VAL A 101 16.56 -18.63 1.38
CA VAL A 101 16.18 -19.99 1.00
C VAL A 101 16.97 -20.96 1.84
N SER A 102 16.33 -21.88 2.49
CA SER A 102 16.97 -22.96 3.24
C SER A 102 16.71 -24.31 2.60
N ALA A 103 17.74 -25.16 2.51
CA ALA A 103 17.64 -26.54 2.08
C ALA A 103 18.31 -27.42 3.11
N ARG A 104 17.59 -28.33 3.71
CA ARG A 104 18.09 -29.31 4.68
C ARG A 104 18.03 -30.71 4.09
N GLU A 105 19.10 -31.45 4.23
CA GLU A 105 19.19 -32.87 3.79
C GLU A 105 18.33 -33.78 4.68
N ASP A 106 17.65 -34.70 4.03
CA ASP A 106 16.92 -35.82 4.64
C ASP A 106 17.41 -37.10 3.99
N ASP A 107 18.40 -37.72 4.63
CA ASP A 107 19.05 -38.94 4.13
C ASP A 107 18.11 -40.14 4.16
N THR A 108 17.11 -40.15 5.03
CA THR A 108 16.13 -41.22 5.14
C THR A 108 15.30 -41.36 3.87
N LEU A 109 14.94 -40.23 3.27
CA LEU A 109 14.13 -40.17 2.05
C LEU A 109 14.93 -39.74 0.81
N SER A 110 16.24 -39.57 0.93
CA SER A 110 17.14 -39.14 -0.16
C SER A 110 16.63 -37.87 -0.87
N GLN A 111 16.32 -36.83 -0.08
CA GLN A 111 15.76 -35.58 -0.57
C GLN A 111 16.22 -34.37 0.26
N TRP A 112 16.03 -33.18 -0.28
CA TRP A 112 16.14 -31.92 0.47
C TRP A 112 14.78 -31.45 0.91
N LEU A 113 14.68 -31.03 2.15
CA LEU A 113 13.58 -30.22 2.68
C LEU A 113 13.90 -28.76 2.40
N VAL A 114 13.17 -28.15 1.49
CA VAL A 114 13.42 -26.79 1.02
C VAL A 114 12.33 -25.87 1.57
N GLN A 115 12.76 -24.73 2.12
CA GLN A 115 11.86 -23.70 2.62
C GLN A 115 12.34 -22.32 2.16
N PHE A 116 11.41 -21.47 1.76
CA PHE A 116 11.68 -20.08 1.41
C PHE A 116 10.43 -19.22 1.61
N THR A 117 10.64 -17.91 1.69
CA THR A 117 9.58 -16.94 1.86
C THR A 117 9.58 -15.96 0.70
N LEU A 118 8.40 -15.66 0.22
CA LEU A 118 8.15 -14.62 -0.78
C LEU A 118 7.33 -13.51 -0.13
N SER A 119 7.69 -12.27 -0.40
CA SER A 119 6.93 -11.09 0.04
C SER A 119 6.22 -10.46 -1.14
N GLU A 120 4.98 -10.03 -0.93
CA GLU A 120 4.20 -9.31 -1.92
C GLU A 120 4.90 -8.00 -2.32
N LYS A 121 5.00 -7.75 -3.62
CA LYS A 121 5.44 -6.50 -4.21
C LYS A 121 4.25 -5.76 -4.77
N LEU A 122 3.81 -4.72 -4.08
CA LEU A 122 2.75 -3.85 -4.58
C LEU A 122 3.30 -2.88 -5.61
N SER A 123 2.64 -2.76 -6.76
CA SER A 123 2.95 -1.73 -7.73
C SER A 123 2.65 -0.33 -7.18
N ASN A 124 3.35 0.70 -7.65
CA ASN A 124 3.08 2.08 -7.22
C ASN A 124 1.62 2.51 -7.43
N PRO A 125 0.93 2.15 -8.53
CA PRO A 125 -0.49 2.43 -8.71
C PRO A 125 -1.37 1.80 -7.62
N GLU A 126 -1.13 0.53 -7.26
CA GLU A 126 -1.88 -0.15 -6.20
C GLU A 126 -1.66 0.47 -4.82
N LYS A 127 -0.44 0.95 -4.54
CA LYS A 127 -0.15 1.69 -3.29
C LYS A 127 -0.90 3.01 -3.22
N VAL A 128 -1.06 3.71 -4.34
CA VAL A 128 -1.78 4.99 -4.43
C VAL A 128 -3.28 4.75 -4.27
N GLU A 129 -3.83 3.72 -4.90
CA GLU A 129 -5.25 3.35 -4.80
C GLU A 129 -5.63 3.00 -3.36
N ASN A 130 -4.84 2.19 -2.69
CA ASN A 130 -5.07 1.82 -1.28
C ASN A 130 -4.97 3.02 -0.32
N ARG A 131 -4.26 4.10 -0.68
CA ARG A 131 -4.21 5.35 0.09
C ARG A 131 -5.42 6.25 -0.15
N ARG A 132 -6.09 6.11 -1.30
CA ARG A 132 -7.26 6.91 -1.68
C ARG A 132 -8.57 6.38 -1.11
N ALA A 133 -8.63 5.15 -0.67
CA ALA A 133 -9.82 4.57 -0.07
C ALA A 133 -10.07 5.21 1.30
N GLY A 134 -10.87 6.26 1.32
CA GLY A 134 -11.43 6.74 2.57
C GLY A 134 -11.48 8.24 2.85
N ASN A 135 -11.19 9.11 1.89
CA ASN A 135 -11.58 10.49 2.05
C ASN A 135 -12.95 10.72 1.39
N PRO A 136 -14.07 10.71 2.15
CA PRO A 136 -15.31 11.23 1.60
C PRO A 136 -15.03 12.70 1.33
N VAL A 137 -14.94 13.06 0.07
CA VAL A 137 -15.01 14.47 -0.34
C VAL A 137 -16.39 14.93 0.10
N ALA A 138 -16.48 15.59 1.25
CA ALA A 138 -17.61 16.38 1.59
C ALA A 138 -17.63 17.49 0.53
N THR A 139 -18.47 17.34 -0.48
CA THR A 139 -18.85 18.44 -1.33
C THR A 139 -19.45 19.48 -0.40
N GLN A 140 -18.70 20.55 -0.11
CA GLN A 140 -19.28 21.73 0.45
C GLN A 140 -20.31 22.24 -0.57
N SER A 141 -21.55 21.84 -0.40
CA SER A 141 -22.67 22.57 -0.95
C SER A 141 -22.88 23.78 -0.07
N ALA A 142 -22.03 24.77 -0.21
CA ALA A 142 -22.45 26.12 0.13
C ALA A 142 -23.44 26.50 -0.97
N PRO A 143 -24.69 26.82 -0.65
CA PRO A 143 -25.55 27.50 -1.60
C PRO A 143 -24.94 28.89 -1.81
N GLY A 144 -24.12 29.03 -2.80
CA GLY A 144 -23.79 30.31 -3.36
C GLY A 144 -25.05 30.79 -4.03
N ASP A 145 -25.73 31.80 -3.46
CA ASP A 145 -26.74 32.54 -4.18
C ASP A 145 -26.12 33.05 -5.48
N GLY A 146 -26.71 32.63 -6.59
CA GLY A 146 -26.31 33.03 -7.91
C GLY A 146 -26.44 34.55 -8.00
N VAL A 147 -25.31 35.26 -8.15
CA VAL A 147 -25.31 36.67 -8.53
C VAL A 147 -25.83 36.73 -9.95
N SER A 148 -27.14 36.98 -10.08
CA SER A 148 -27.76 37.37 -11.34
C SER A 148 -27.22 38.72 -11.74
N GLY A 149 -26.26 38.75 -12.64
CA GLY A 149 -25.82 39.94 -13.32
C GLY A 149 -26.95 40.43 -14.25
N THR A 150 -27.83 41.28 -13.75
CA THR A 150 -28.70 42.06 -14.59
C THR A 150 -28.25 43.52 -14.45
N GLY A 151 -27.73 44.05 -15.55
CA GLY A 151 -27.32 45.42 -15.63
C GLY A 151 -28.49 46.40 -15.49
N GLY A 152 -28.20 47.54 -14.91
CA GLY A 152 -28.97 48.76 -15.10
C GLY A 152 -29.74 49.27 -13.87
N GLY A 153 -29.31 50.38 -13.33
CA GLY A 153 -30.21 51.34 -12.72
C GLY A 153 -30.10 51.56 -11.24
N SER A 154 -29.44 52.64 -10.88
CA SER A 154 -29.73 53.62 -9.83
C SER A 154 -30.49 53.15 -8.58
N GLY A 155 -29.81 53.13 -7.48
CA GLY A 155 -30.44 53.08 -6.17
C GLY A 155 -29.45 52.58 -5.11
N ALA A 156 -28.55 53.46 -4.68
CA ALA A 156 -27.66 53.15 -3.57
C ALA A 156 -28.47 53.09 -2.26
N SER A 157 -28.78 51.89 -1.80
CA SER A 157 -29.09 51.68 -0.39
C SER A 157 -27.80 51.82 0.42
N PRO A 158 -27.76 52.55 1.52
CA PRO A 158 -26.56 52.66 2.34
C PRO A 158 -26.32 51.31 3.00
N HIS A 159 -25.29 50.60 2.52
CA HIS A 159 -24.75 49.48 3.27
C HIS A 159 -24.19 50.02 4.60
N GLU A 160 -24.77 49.63 5.70
CA GLU A 160 -24.16 49.84 7.00
C GLU A 160 -22.83 49.10 7.06
N LEU A 161 -21.74 49.85 7.05
CA LEU A 161 -20.39 49.34 7.18
C LEU A 161 -20.21 48.80 8.58
N THR A 162 -20.01 47.49 8.72
CA THR A 162 -19.81 46.81 9.99
C THR A 162 -18.32 46.70 10.34
N GLY A 163 -17.95 47.16 11.52
CA GLY A 163 -16.69 46.89 12.18
C GLY A 163 -15.45 47.43 11.47
N PHE A 164 -14.69 46.58 10.81
CA PHE A 164 -13.40 46.90 10.23
C PHE A 164 -13.48 47.90 9.06
N GLU A 165 -14.51 47.82 8.24
CA GLU A 165 -14.74 48.74 7.10
C GLU A 165 -15.04 50.14 7.54
N ALA A 166 -15.75 50.32 8.65
CA ALA A 166 -16.02 51.62 9.24
C ALA A 166 -14.74 52.29 9.78
N ILE A 167 -13.82 51.48 10.33
CA ILE A 167 -12.51 51.96 10.80
C ILE A 167 -11.65 52.41 9.63
N LEU A 168 -11.62 51.59 8.55
CA LEU A 168 -10.83 51.90 7.35
C LEU A 168 -11.29 53.19 6.67
N LYS A 169 -12.59 53.39 6.55
CA LYS A 169 -13.19 54.61 5.98
C LYS A 169 -12.87 55.87 6.82
N ASN A 170 -12.84 55.74 8.15
CA ASN A 170 -12.44 56.83 9.03
C ASN A 170 -10.94 57.19 8.87
N VAL A 171 -10.07 56.19 8.68
CA VAL A 171 -8.66 56.42 8.45
C VAL A 171 -8.43 57.08 7.08
N ASP A 172 -9.14 56.63 6.05
CA ASP A 172 -9.06 57.21 4.69
C ASP A 172 -9.53 58.68 4.66
N THR A 173 -10.62 59.01 5.42
CA THR A 173 -11.09 60.36 5.55
C THR A 173 -10.13 61.26 6.35
N TYR A 174 -9.36 60.70 7.28
CA TYR A 174 -8.37 61.44 8.08
C TYR A 174 -7.06 61.70 7.33
N LEU A 175 -6.66 60.79 6.43
CA LEU A 175 -5.43 60.91 5.64
C LEU A 175 -5.63 61.61 4.30
N GLY A 176 -6.83 61.61 3.75
CA GLY A 176 -7.24 62.26 2.50
C GLY A 176 -7.89 63.62 2.69
N GLY A 177 -7.28 64.50 3.46
CA GLY A 177 -7.78 65.86 3.64
C GLY A 177 -7.85 66.62 2.31
N PRO A 178 -8.87 67.50 2.13
CA PRO A 178 -9.11 68.15 0.86
C PRO A 178 -7.98 69.13 0.52
N SER A 179 -7.44 68.98 -0.70
CA SER A 179 -6.67 70.00 -1.36
C SER A 179 -7.58 71.07 -1.96
#